data_6157aa94da3bc3ecc7bc9dfb42702d5d
#
_entry.id   6157aa94da3bc3ecc7bc9dfb42702d5d
#
_cell.length_a   1.000
_cell.length_b   1.000
_cell.length_c   1.000
_cell.angle_alpha   90.00
_cell.angle_beta   90.00
_cell.angle_gamma   90.00
#
_symmetry.space_group_name_H-M   'P 1'
#
loop_
_entity.id
_entity.type
_entity.pdbx_description
1 polymer ?
#
loop_
_entity_poly.entity_id
_entity_poly.type
_entity_poly.pdbx_seq_one_letter_code
_entity_poly.pdbx_strand_id
1 'polypeptide(L)'
;MEFAAPLYGLLVIPVLLVLLLRLRAERRRTADLCRFAEPHLLPGLLGRQGRPGALARLLLPALTMLLLVAALMRPQWGIVEETHATTGIDLLFAIDLSRSMLADDLSPSRLAAAKRAVARAVASAPADRIGIVGFAGSAFTVCPFTTDRQMALRMLDELGTDTLPKGGSSLAPALGEVGKAFRGTPPGGRLLVLVSDGEDHAGGIDPALAELRRQGVATLAALVGTPAGGLMPLPDGTFVKGRDGAVVKSRADLAALKQIDPSAVPINVDGSGLSDRVALLRATLRQTEQKQRRQRLAERYGVPLSGALLLSCLGLFLPGRRPKP
;
A
#
# COMPACT_ATOMS: atom_id res chain seq x y z
N MET A 1 -2.73 8.18 23.33
CA MET A 1 -2.00 6.96 23.71
C MET A 1 -2.92 5.81 23.41
N GLU A 2 -2.53 4.92 22.48
CA GLU A 2 -3.33 3.75 22.09
C GLU A 2 -2.53 2.48 22.33
N PHE A 3 -3.21 1.35 22.46
CA PHE A 3 -2.57 0.04 22.60
C PHE A 3 -2.88 -0.79 21.36
N ALA A 4 -1.84 -1.31 20.68
CA ALA A 4 -2.02 -2.15 19.50
C ALA A 4 -2.67 -3.50 19.83
N ALA A 5 -2.47 -4.00 21.05
CA ALA A 5 -2.94 -5.31 21.47
C ALA A 5 -3.53 -5.28 22.90
N PRO A 6 -4.68 -4.61 23.13
CA PRO A 6 -5.25 -4.41 24.47
C PRO A 6 -5.68 -5.71 25.15
N LEU A 7 -5.93 -6.79 24.40
CA LEU A 7 -6.32 -8.11 24.94
C LEU A 7 -5.27 -8.69 25.88
N TYR A 8 -3.99 -8.39 25.68
CA TYR A 8 -2.94 -8.82 26.61
C TYR A 8 -3.04 -8.18 28.00
N GLY A 9 -3.83 -7.10 28.15
CA GLY A 9 -4.17 -6.54 29.46
C GLY A 9 -4.87 -7.52 30.40
N LEU A 10 -5.54 -8.54 29.86
CA LEU A 10 -6.13 -9.61 30.67
C LEU A 10 -5.09 -10.41 31.47
N LEU A 11 -3.82 -10.42 31.03
CA LEU A 11 -2.72 -11.05 31.75
C LEU A 11 -2.39 -10.36 33.10
N VAL A 12 -2.91 -9.18 33.35
CA VAL A 12 -2.81 -8.53 34.68
C VAL A 12 -3.53 -9.36 35.73
N ILE A 13 -4.64 -10.05 35.38
CA ILE A 13 -5.42 -10.85 36.33
C ILE A 13 -4.61 -11.98 36.96
N PRO A 14 -3.94 -12.89 36.20
CA PRO A 14 -3.12 -13.92 36.81
C PRO A 14 -1.91 -13.35 37.55
N VAL A 15 -1.33 -12.23 37.13
CA VAL A 15 -0.22 -11.58 37.86
C VAL A 15 -0.69 -11.11 39.24
N LEU A 16 -1.86 -10.47 39.32
CA LEU A 16 -2.44 -10.04 40.59
C LEU A 16 -2.85 -11.23 41.48
N LEU A 17 -3.35 -12.31 40.87
CA LEU A 17 -3.68 -13.53 41.58
C LEU A 17 -2.43 -14.14 42.24
N VAL A 18 -1.33 -14.25 41.49
CA VAL A 18 -0.05 -14.77 42.01
C VAL A 18 0.48 -13.87 43.12
N LEU A 19 0.40 -12.56 42.97
CA LEU A 19 0.77 -11.60 44.01
C LEU A 19 -0.06 -11.81 45.29
N LEU A 20 -1.38 -11.94 45.15
CA LEU A 20 -2.29 -12.18 46.27
C LEU A 20 -1.99 -13.50 46.99
N LEU A 21 -1.74 -14.57 46.24
CA LEU A 21 -1.38 -15.87 46.79
C LEU A 21 -0.03 -15.80 47.54
N ARG A 22 0.96 -15.10 47.03
CA ARG A 22 2.24 -14.87 47.71
C ARG A 22 2.06 -14.05 48.99
N LEU A 23 1.24 -13.01 48.99
CA LEU A 23 0.92 -12.20 50.15
C LEU A 23 0.25 -13.05 51.22
N ARG A 24 -0.72 -13.91 50.80
CA ARG A 24 -1.36 -14.84 51.75
C ARG A 24 -0.40 -15.87 52.31
N ALA A 25 0.48 -16.42 51.50
CA ALA A 25 1.48 -17.38 51.95
C ALA A 25 2.46 -16.77 52.94
N GLU A 26 2.95 -15.52 52.70
CA GLU A 26 3.81 -14.82 53.65
C GLU A 26 3.08 -14.50 54.99
N ARG A 27 1.82 -14.10 54.92
CA ARG A 27 1.00 -13.87 56.16
C ARG A 27 0.82 -15.15 56.95
N ARG A 28 0.51 -16.29 56.28
CA ARG A 28 0.33 -17.59 56.94
C ARG A 28 1.67 -18.03 57.55
N ARG A 29 2.78 -17.91 56.83
CA ARG A 29 4.10 -18.26 57.31
C ARG A 29 4.48 -17.48 58.57
N THR A 30 4.21 -16.15 58.61
CA THR A 30 4.46 -15.36 59.83
C THR A 30 3.59 -15.77 60.99
N ALA A 31 2.31 -16.09 60.74
CA ALA A 31 1.39 -16.58 61.76
C ALA A 31 1.81 -17.96 62.30
N ASP A 32 2.24 -18.87 61.44
CA ASP A 32 2.71 -20.20 61.85
C ASP A 32 4.02 -20.11 62.66
N LEU A 33 4.94 -19.26 62.24
CA LEU A 33 6.18 -19.01 63.01
C LEU A 33 5.91 -18.45 64.41
N CYS A 34 4.91 -17.58 64.56
CA CYS A 34 4.48 -17.08 65.87
C CYS A 34 3.81 -18.14 66.74
N ARG A 35 3.39 -19.31 66.18
CA ARG A 35 2.89 -20.44 66.95
C ARG A 35 3.98 -21.36 67.46
N PHE A 36 5.14 -21.40 66.80
CA PHE A 36 6.25 -22.28 67.14
C PHE A 36 7.30 -21.62 68.03
N ALA A 37 7.42 -20.31 68.03
CA ALA A 37 8.41 -19.58 68.84
C ALA A 37 7.81 -18.32 69.42
N GLU A 38 8.25 -17.98 70.65
CA GLU A 38 7.85 -16.72 71.28
C GLU A 38 8.33 -15.51 70.45
N PRO A 39 7.54 -14.44 70.33
CA PRO A 39 7.83 -13.29 69.47
C PRO A 39 9.21 -12.63 69.69
N HIS A 40 9.78 -12.73 70.89
CA HIS A 40 11.09 -12.14 71.23
C HIS A 40 12.27 -12.96 70.72
N LEU A 41 12.11 -14.27 70.41
CA LEU A 41 13.14 -15.15 69.88
C LEU A 41 13.18 -15.15 68.34
N LEU A 42 12.05 -14.75 67.68
CA LEU A 42 11.94 -14.71 66.24
C LEU A 42 13.01 -13.88 65.52
N PRO A 43 13.46 -12.68 65.97
CA PRO A 43 14.51 -11.94 65.33
C PRO A 43 15.87 -12.64 65.34
N GLY A 44 16.14 -13.46 66.33
CA GLY A 44 17.37 -14.29 66.45
C GLY A 44 17.38 -15.49 65.50
N LEU A 45 16.21 -16.15 65.35
CA LEU A 45 16.04 -17.33 64.50
C LEU A 45 15.90 -16.98 63.00
N LEU A 46 15.24 -15.87 62.67
CA LEU A 46 15.00 -15.45 61.28
C LEU A 46 16.15 -14.58 60.71
N GLY A 47 17.16 -14.24 61.48
CA GLY A 47 18.18 -13.26 61.11
C GLY A 47 17.57 -11.87 60.94
N ARG A 48 18.35 -10.82 61.14
CA ARG A 48 17.96 -9.39 60.98
C ARG A 48 17.60 -9.08 59.52
N GLN A 49 16.54 -9.66 59.00
CA GLN A 49 16.00 -9.24 57.71
C GLN A 49 15.01 -8.11 57.97
N GLY A 50 15.46 -6.89 57.79
CA GLY A 50 14.59 -5.72 57.92
C GLY A 50 13.36 -5.86 57.00
N ARG A 51 12.20 -5.41 57.50
CA ARG A 51 10.92 -5.32 56.74
C ARG A 51 11.05 -4.82 55.32
N PRO A 52 11.98 -3.86 54.96
CA PRO A 52 12.09 -3.39 53.56
C PRO A 52 12.57 -4.46 52.57
N GLY A 53 13.42 -5.39 52.93
CA GLY A 53 13.90 -6.45 52.03
C GLY A 53 12.86 -7.53 51.73
N ALA A 54 11.89 -7.77 52.61
CA ALA A 54 10.80 -8.69 52.40
C ALA A 54 9.77 -8.13 51.42
N LEU A 55 9.43 -6.84 51.53
CA LEU A 55 8.53 -6.14 50.62
C LEU A 55 9.15 -6.04 49.20
N ALA A 56 10.44 -5.72 49.11
CA ALA A 56 11.11 -5.63 47.81
C ALA A 56 11.08 -6.99 47.07
N ARG A 57 11.32 -8.10 47.75
CA ARG A 57 11.27 -9.46 47.15
C ARG A 57 9.87 -9.86 46.69
N LEU A 58 8.82 -9.29 47.26
CA LEU A 58 7.45 -9.54 46.86
C LEU A 58 7.04 -8.65 45.70
N LEU A 59 7.35 -7.36 45.76
CA LEU A 59 6.86 -6.35 44.81
C LEU A 59 7.71 -6.31 43.53
N LEU A 60 9.01 -6.53 43.58
CA LEU A 60 9.86 -6.46 42.38
C LEU A 60 9.44 -7.45 41.27
N PRO A 61 9.22 -8.75 41.55
CA PRO A 61 8.79 -9.67 40.50
C PRO A 61 7.38 -9.34 39.96
N ALA A 62 6.50 -8.87 40.83
CA ALA A 62 5.16 -8.46 40.41
C ALA A 62 5.20 -7.24 39.49
N LEU A 63 6.00 -6.23 39.83
CA LEU A 63 6.19 -5.03 39.02
C LEU A 63 6.90 -5.37 37.67
N THR A 64 7.89 -6.26 37.70
CA THR A 64 8.52 -6.77 36.46
C THR A 64 7.49 -7.43 35.54
N MET A 65 6.62 -8.29 36.09
CA MET A 65 5.57 -8.94 35.31
C MET A 65 4.54 -7.94 34.76
N LEU A 66 4.16 -6.93 35.55
CA LEU A 66 3.26 -5.87 35.07
C LEU A 66 3.88 -5.07 33.91
N LEU A 67 5.17 -4.75 34.02
CA LEU A 67 5.88 -4.06 32.93
C LEU A 67 6.00 -4.93 31.67
N LEU A 68 6.19 -6.25 31.83
CA LEU A 68 6.17 -7.18 30.69
C LEU A 68 4.78 -7.24 30.04
N VAL A 69 3.72 -7.29 30.83
CA VAL A 69 2.35 -7.21 30.29
C VAL A 69 2.13 -5.89 29.56
N ALA A 70 2.59 -4.77 30.13
CA ALA A 70 2.51 -3.46 29.48
C ALA A 70 3.30 -3.43 28.17
N ALA A 71 4.44 -4.11 28.08
CA ALA A 71 5.22 -4.25 26.85
C ALA A 71 4.46 -5.08 25.79
N LEU A 72 3.80 -6.18 26.20
CA LEU A 72 2.99 -7.03 25.32
C LEU A 72 1.76 -6.31 24.78
N MET A 73 1.19 -5.36 25.52
CA MET A 73 0.10 -4.50 25.04
C MET A 73 0.51 -3.56 23.92
N ARG A 74 1.82 -3.46 23.61
CA ARG A 74 2.41 -2.62 22.55
C ARG A 74 1.90 -1.18 22.62
N PRO A 75 2.25 -0.42 23.66
CA PRO A 75 1.82 0.97 23.79
C PRO A 75 2.33 1.80 22.62
N GLN A 76 1.44 2.60 22.05
CA GLN A 76 1.71 3.45 20.89
C GLN A 76 1.53 4.92 21.27
N TRP A 77 2.60 5.72 21.16
CA TRP A 77 2.53 7.17 21.28
C TRP A 77 3.64 7.85 20.49
N GLY A 78 3.35 9.06 20.03
CA GLY A 78 4.22 9.83 19.13
C GLY A 78 4.06 9.40 17.68
N ILE A 79 4.47 10.25 16.78
CA ILE A 79 4.47 10.00 15.34
C ILE A 79 5.87 9.58 14.94
N VAL A 80 6.03 8.43 14.31
CA VAL A 80 7.30 8.08 13.65
C VAL A 80 7.29 8.71 12.28
N GLU A 81 8.17 9.65 12.05
CA GLU A 81 8.60 10.01 10.70
C GLU A 81 9.52 8.90 10.20
N GLU A 82 8.95 7.83 9.65
CA GLU A 82 9.76 6.91 8.85
C GLU A 82 10.21 7.68 7.60
N THR A 83 11.45 8.11 7.60
CA THR A 83 12.19 8.55 6.41
C THR A 83 12.43 7.34 5.50
N HIS A 84 11.35 6.75 4.96
CA HIS A 84 11.51 5.87 3.83
C HIS A 84 11.70 6.75 2.60
N ALA A 85 12.77 6.46 1.87
CA ALA A 85 13.02 6.98 0.54
C ALA A 85 11.68 7.11 -0.21
N THR A 86 11.43 8.25 -0.81
CA THR A 86 10.23 8.58 -1.58
C THR A 86 9.94 7.43 -2.54
N THR A 87 9.15 6.48 -2.09
CA THR A 87 8.67 5.40 -2.95
C THR A 87 7.80 6.06 -4.01
N GLY A 88 8.22 5.91 -5.28
CA GLY A 88 7.42 6.32 -6.41
C GLY A 88 6.06 5.63 -6.39
N ILE A 89 5.11 6.15 -7.15
CA ILE A 89 3.83 5.49 -7.36
C ILE A 89 3.96 4.41 -8.44
N ASP A 90 3.00 3.50 -8.49
CA ASP A 90 2.83 2.55 -9.58
C ASP A 90 2.00 3.20 -10.69
N LEU A 91 2.63 3.54 -11.79
CA LEU A 91 2.03 4.20 -12.94
C LEU A 91 1.88 3.21 -14.08
N LEU A 92 0.63 2.86 -14.42
CA LEU A 92 0.34 1.91 -15.48
C LEU A 92 -0.36 2.62 -16.64
N PHE A 93 0.19 2.48 -17.85
CA PHE A 93 -0.38 2.98 -19.08
C PHE A 93 -1.12 1.85 -19.80
N ALA A 94 -2.42 2.02 -20.03
CA ALA A 94 -3.21 1.14 -20.90
C ALA A 94 -3.42 1.84 -22.25
N ILE A 95 -2.87 1.26 -23.30
CA ILE A 95 -2.81 1.88 -24.63
C ILE A 95 -3.65 1.09 -25.61
N ASP A 96 -4.56 1.78 -26.27
CA ASP A 96 -5.41 1.22 -27.32
C ASP A 96 -4.56 0.94 -28.58
N LEU A 97 -4.64 -0.30 -29.05
CA LEU A 97 -3.98 -0.80 -30.25
C LEU A 97 -5.00 -1.20 -31.33
N SER A 98 -6.24 -0.77 -31.20
CA SER A 98 -7.29 -1.02 -32.20
C SER A 98 -6.95 -0.35 -33.54
N ARG A 99 -7.58 -0.82 -34.61
CA ARG A 99 -7.34 -0.28 -35.98
C ARG A 99 -7.72 1.19 -36.11
N SER A 100 -8.68 1.66 -35.33
CA SER A 100 -9.07 3.07 -35.29
C SER A 100 -7.91 4.00 -34.84
N MET A 101 -6.93 3.46 -34.13
CA MET A 101 -5.72 4.19 -33.75
C MET A 101 -4.74 4.44 -34.91
N LEU A 102 -4.99 3.88 -36.08
CA LEU A 102 -4.28 4.24 -37.34
C LEU A 102 -4.81 5.52 -37.95
N ALA A 103 -5.95 6.05 -37.49
CA ALA A 103 -6.55 7.24 -38.08
C ALA A 103 -5.56 8.43 -38.09
N ASP A 104 -5.63 9.23 -39.15
CA ASP A 104 -4.72 10.29 -39.53
C ASP A 104 -5.15 11.70 -39.07
N ASP A 105 -6.22 11.78 -38.25
CA ASP A 105 -6.68 13.05 -37.65
C ASP A 105 -5.70 13.65 -36.63
N LEU A 106 -4.73 12.87 -36.17
CA LEU A 106 -3.54 13.31 -35.45
C LEU A 106 -2.28 12.82 -36.16
N SER A 107 -1.43 13.74 -36.59
CA SER A 107 -0.23 13.41 -37.39
C SER A 107 0.85 12.71 -36.55
N PRO A 108 1.50 11.63 -37.06
CA PRO A 108 1.19 10.87 -38.28
C PRO A 108 0.01 9.89 -38.10
N SER A 109 -0.33 9.50 -36.88
CA SER A 109 -1.50 8.68 -36.51
C SER A 109 -1.86 8.89 -35.03
N ARG A 110 -3.08 8.49 -34.64
CA ARG A 110 -3.48 8.51 -33.22
C ARG A 110 -2.53 7.70 -32.34
N LEU A 111 -2.13 6.49 -32.77
CA LEU A 111 -1.18 5.65 -32.02
C LEU A 111 0.15 6.33 -31.82
N ALA A 112 0.68 6.97 -32.85
CA ALA A 112 1.94 7.72 -32.73
C ALA A 112 1.82 8.93 -31.79
N ALA A 113 0.68 9.62 -31.80
CA ALA A 113 0.39 10.70 -30.85
C ALA A 113 0.30 10.17 -29.41
N ALA A 114 -0.41 9.04 -29.20
CA ALA A 114 -0.52 8.35 -27.93
C ALA A 114 0.87 7.95 -27.37
N LYS A 115 1.69 7.32 -28.18
CA LYS A 115 3.07 6.94 -27.79
C LYS A 115 3.90 8.14 -27.37
N ARG A 116 3.85 9.24 -28.13
CA ARG A 116 4.56 10.48 -27.76
C ARG A 116 4.07 11.05 -26.44
N ALA A 117 2.76 11.06 -26.21
CA ALA A 117 2.18 11.56 -24.96
C ALA A 117 2.57 10.69 -23.74
N VAL A 118 2.52 9.38 -23.91
CA VAL A 118 2.96 8.43 -22.86
C VAL A 118 4.46 8.57 -22.62
N ALA A 119 5.30 8.65 -23.65
CA ALA A 119 6.75 8.82 -23.49
C ALA A 119 7.10 10.09 -22.69
N ARG A 120 6.41 11.21 -22.93
CA ARG A 120 6.58 12.44 -22.14
C ARG A 120 6.15 12.25 -20.69
N ALA A 121 5.00 11.60 -20.45
CA ALA A 121 4.54 11.30 -19.10
C ALA A 121 5.54 10.42 -18.34
N VAL A 122 6.11 9.39 -19.00
CA VAL A 122 7.16 8.53 -18.45
C VAL A 122 8.42 9.35 -18.11
N ALA A 123 8.84 10.26 -19.00
CA ALA A 123 10.01 11.11 -18.75
C ALA A 123 9.82 12.03 -17.53
N SER A 124 8.59 12.50 -17.29
CA SER A 124 8.25 13.34 -16.13
C SER A 124 8.15 12.57 -14.80
N ALA A 125 8.30 11.25 -14.79
CA ALA A 125 8.06 10.35 -13.66
C ALA A 125 9.33 9.62 -13.17
N PRO A 126 10.37 10.31 -12.67
CA PRO A 126 11.71 9.73 -12.44
C PRO A 126 11.79 8.68 -11.34
N ALA A 127 10.91 8.68 -10.39
CA ALA A 127 10.94 7.80 -9.21
C ALA A 127 9.81 6.76 -9.19
N ASP A 128 9.00 6.69 -10.24
CA ASP A 128 7.83 5.81 -10.30
C ASP A 128 8.18 4.48 -10.99
N ARG A 129 7.42 3.43 -10.63
CA ARG A 129 7.44 2.18 -11.40
C ARG A 129 6.44 2.30 -12.54
N ILE A 130 6.86 1.91 -13.71
CA ILE A 130 6.10 2.07 -14.94
C ILE A 130 5.70 0.69 -15.44
N GLY A 131 4.42 0.51 -15.75
CA GLY A 131 3.88 -0.65 -16.44
C GLY A 131 3.15 -0.23 -17.71
N ILE A 132 3.08 -1.12 -18.69
CA ILE A 132 2.37 -0.89 -19.95
C ILE A 132 1.49 -2.09 -20.27
N VAL A 133 0.23 -1.83 -20.57
CA VAL A 133 -0.75 -2.80 -21.08
C VAL A 133 -1.21 -2.34 -22.46
N GLY A 134 -1.15 -3.23 -23.44
CA GLY A 134 -1.74 -3.02 -24.75
C GLY A 134 -3.11 -3.69 -24.81
N PHE A 135 -4.08 -3.04 -25.44
CA PHE A 135 -5.40 -3.63 -25.63
C PHE A 135 -6.03 -3.27 -26.97
N ALA A 136 -6.93 -4.15 -27.41
CA ALA A 136 -7.84 -3.97 -28.52
C ALA A 136 -9.10 -4.82 -28.26
N GLY A 137 -9.40 -5.88 -29.03
CA GLY A 137 -10.41 -6.88 -28.68
C GLY A 137 -9.99 -7.83 -27.55
N SER A 138 -8.75 -7.80 -27.13
CA SER A 138 -8.15 -8.47 -25.97
C SER A 138 -7.12 -7.55 -25.33
N ALA A 139 -6.61 -7.90 -24.15
CA ALA A 139 -5.59 -7.12 -23.46
C ALA A 139 -4.44 -8.01 -22.97
N PHE A 140 -3.24 -7.47 -22.93
CA PHE A 140 -2.07 -8.15 -22.42
C PHE A 140 -1.06 -7.16 -21.82
N THR A 141 -0.29 -7.65 -20.87
CA THR A 141 0.80 -6.86 -20.27
C THR A 141 2.00 -6.85 -21.20
N VAL A 142 2.33 -5.67 -21.75
CA VAL A 142 3.49 -5.42 -22.60
C VAL A 142 4.77 -5.29 -21.77
N CYS A 143 4.70 -4.42 -20.77
CA CYS A 143 5.79 -4.17 -19.84
C CYS A 143 5.29 -4.34 -18.41
N PRO A 144 5.79 -5.32 -17.65
CA PRO A 144 5.53 -5.40 -16.21
C PRO A 144 6.07 -4.17 -15.49
N PHE A 145 5.61 -3.92 -14.26
CA PHE A 145 6.11 -2.78 -13.49
C PHE A 145 7.63 -2.81 -13.32
N THR A 146 8.28 -1.80 -13.88
CA THR A 146 9.73 -1.62 -13.84
C THR A 146 10.12 -0.19 -13.46
N THR A 147 11.30 -0.02 -12.87
CA THR A 147 11.96 1.28 -12.67
C THR A 147 12.85 1.65 -13.85
N ASP A 148 13.11 0.71 -14.76
CA ASP A 148 13.86 0.95 -15.99
C ASP A 148 12.99 1.61 -17.06
N ARG A 149 13.07 2.93 -17.11
CA ARG A 149 12.35 3.74 -18.09
C ARG A 149 12.77 3.50 -19.53
N GLN A 150 14.04 3.21 -19.76
CA GLN A 150 14.53 2.96 -21.12
C GLN A 150 13.95 1.67 -21.67
N MET A 151 13.85 0.63 -20.84
CA MET A 151 13.17 -0.60 -21.19
C MET A 151 11.70 -0.34 -21.50
N ALA A 152 10.98 0.38 -20.62
CA ALA A 152 9.56 0.70 -20.83
C ALA A 152 9.32 1.50 -22.12
N LEU A 153 10.19 2.48 -22.42
CA LEU A 153 10.09 3.29 -23.65
C LEU A 153 10.38 2.47 -24.91
N ARG A 154 11.35 1.56 -24.89
CA ARG A 154 11.60 0.64 -26.01
C ARG A 154 10.39 -0.26 -26.29
N MET A 155 9.82 -0.87 -25.23
CA MET A 155 8.62 -1.69 -25.37
C MET A 155 7.41 -0.89 -25.87
N LEU A 156 7.27 0.37 -25.46
CA LEU A 156 6.26 1.29 -25.97
C LEU A 156 6.43 1.56 -27.47
N ASP A 157 7.66 1.73 -27.90
CA ASP A 157 7.97 2.07 -29.31
C ASP A 157 7.71 0.90 -30.26
N GLU A 158 7.89 -0.34 -29.79
CA GLU A 158 7.63 -1.56 -30.54
C GLU A 158 6.12 -1.88 -30.70
N LEU A 159 5.22 -1.24 -29.94
CA LEU A 159 3.79 -1.50 -30.05
C LEU A 159 3.24 -1.10 -31.41
N GLY A 160 2.43 -1.95 -32.00
CA GLY A 160 1.70 -1.72 -33.24
C GLY A 160 0.25 -2.20 -33.15
N THR A 161 -0.59 -1.80 -34.09
CA THR A 161 -1.98 -2.29 -34.19
C THR A 161 -2.08 -3.75 -34.62
N ASP A 162 -1.03 -4.32 -35.14
CA ASP A 162 -0.83 -5.71 -35.55
C ASP A 162 -0.27 -6.61 -34.41
N THR A 163 0.13 -6.01 -33.29
CA THR A 163 0.62 -6.75 -32.11
C THR A 163 -0.44 -7.68 -31.52
N LEU A 164 -1.73 -7.36 -31.67
CA LEU A 164 -2.86 -8.16 -31.18
C LEU A 164 -3.59 -8.86 -32.32
N PRO A 165 -3.81 -10.20 -32.20
CA PRO A 165 -4.49 -10.98 -33.26
C PRO A 165 -6.00 -10.70 -33.35
N LYS A 166 -6.64 -10.22 -32.27
CA LYS A 166 -8.04 -9.85 -32.22
C LYS A 166 -8.22 -8.36 -32.45
N GLY A 167 -8.77 -7.98 -33.60
CA GLY A 167 -9.26 -6.63 -33.83
C GLY A 167 -10.50 -6.32 -32.99
N GLY A 168 -10.89 -5.06 -32.99
CA GLY A 168 -11.97 -4.51 -32.18
C GLY A 168 -11.43 -3.61 -31.08
N SER A 169 -12.31 -2.92 -30.37
CA SER A 169 -11.98 -2.14 -29.18
C SER A 169 -12.88 -2.60 -28.04
N SER A 170 -12.28 -2.98 -26.93
CA SER A 170 -12.99 -3.36 -25.70
C SER A 170 -12.20 -2.90 -24.46
N LEU A 171 -12.85 -2.04 -23.69
CA LEU A 171 -12.26 -1.45 -22.48
C LEU A 171 -12.33 -2.41 -21.29
N ALA A 172 -13.32 -3.29 -21.22
CA ALA A 172 -13.49 -4.19 -20.08
C ALA A 172 -12.33 -5.21 -19.91
N PRO A 173 -11.83 -5.90 -20.97
CA PRO A 173 -10.62 -6.71 -20.89
C PRO A 173 -9.37 -5.91 -20.50
N ALA A 174 -9.23 -4.67 -20.98
CA ALA A 174 -8.14 -3.79 -20.61
C ALA A 174 -8.11 -3.51 -19.11
N LEU A 175 -9.24 -3.08 -18.53
CA LEU A 175 -9.39 -2.83 -17.10
C LEU A 175 -9.18 -4.10 -16.28
N GLY A 176 -9.61 -5.25 -16.77
CA GLY A 176 -9.38 -6.56 -16.14
C GLY A 176 -7.89 -6.91 -16.06
N GLU A 177 -7.13 -6.70 -17.15
CA GLU A 177 -5.69 -6.96 -17.20
C GLU A 177 -4.92 -5.97 -16.28
N VAL A 178 -5.31 -4.69 -16.30
CA VAL A 178 -4.81 -3.68 -15.36
C VAL A 178 -5.01 -4.11 -13.91
N GLY A 179 -6.20 -4.61 -13.56
CA GLY A 179 -6.49 -5.11 -12.21
C GLY A 179 -5.63 -6.31 -11.82
N LYS A 180 -5.26 -7.18 -12.76
CA LYS A 180 -4.31 -8.28 -12.52
C LYS A 180 -2.89 -7.74 -12.28
N ALA A 181 -2.44 -6.77 -13.06
CA ALA A 181 -1.13 -6.17 -12.92
C ALA A 181 -0.96 -5.50 -11.53
N PHE A 182 -1.96 -4.77 -11.05
CA PHE A 182 -1.90 -4.11 -9.74
C PHE A 182 -2.02 -5.06 -8.55
N ARG A 183 -2.64 -6.25 -8.70
CA ARG A 183 -2.73 -7.23 -7.60
C ARG A 183 -1.36 -7.73 -7.11
N GLY A 184 -0.36 -7.76 -7.98
CA GLY A 184 1.01 -8.15 -7.65
C GLY A 184 1.85 -7.04 -7.02
N THR A 185 1.31 -5.84 -6.83
CA THR A 185 2.07 -4.70 -6.32
C THR A 185 1.78 -4.43 -4.84
N PRO A 186 2.78 -3.94 -4.07
CA PRO A 186 2.55 -3.50 -2.70
C PRO A 186 1.47 -2.43 -2.61
N PRO A 187 0.75 -2.30 -1.49
CA PRO A 187 -0.16 -1.19 -1.29
C PRO A 187 0.61 0.13 -1.35
N GLY A 188 0.11 1.08 -2.15
CA GLY A 188 0.75 2.37 -2.39
C GLY A 188 -0.03 3.18 -3.42
N GLY A 189 0.49 4.33 -3.83
CA GLY A 189 -0.10 5.15 -4.89
C GLY A 189 -0.15 4.39 -6.20
N ARG A 190 -1.34 4.15 -6.70
CA ARG A 190 -1.62 3.41 -7.94
C ARG A 190 -2.36 4.31 -8.90
N LEU A 191 -1.84 4.51 -10.08
CA LEU A 191 -2.44 5.34 -11.12
C LEU A 191 -2.51 4.57 -12.43
N LEU A 192 -3.73 4.39 -12.93
CA LEU A 192 -4.00 3.96 -14.29
C LEU A 192 -4.14 5.19 -15.19
N VAL A 193 -3.42 5.19 -16.31
CA VAL A 193 -3.57 6.14 -17.41
C VAL A 193 -4.07 5.37 -18.62
N LEU A 194 -5.35 5.52 -18.94
CA LEU A 194 -5.99 4.90 -20.11
C LEU A 194 -5.88 5.86 -21.29
N VAL A 195 -5.36 5.38 -22.41
CA VAL A 195 -5.18 6.16 -23.65
C VAL A 195 -5.89 5.45 -24.79
N SER A 196 -7.02 6.01 -25.24
CA SER A 196 -7.90 5.42 -26.26
C SER A 196 -8.62 6.51 -27.03
N ASP A 197 -9.16 6.17 -28.19
CA ASP A 197 -10.10 7.02 -28.94
C ASP A 197 -11.56 6.91 -28.43
N GLY A 198 -11.79 6.07 -27.43
CA GLY A 198 -13.08 5.93 -26.75
C GLY A 198 -14.08 5.03 -27.48
N GLU A 199 -13.73 4.41 -28.63
CA GLU A 199 -14.59 3.43 -29.28
C GLU A 199 -14.65 2.16 -28.39
N ASP A 200 -15.79 1.88 -27.77
CA ASP A 200 -16.04 0.64 -27.01
C ASP A 200 -17.25 -0.10 -27.62
N HIS A 201 -16.97 -1.26 -28.21
CA HIS A 201 -17.99 -2.07 -28.87
C HIS A 201 -18.56 -3.19 -27.99
N ALA A 202 -17.97 -3.44 -26.83
CA ALA A 202 -18.32 -4.60 -26.00
C ALA A 202 -19.10 -4.24 -24.74
N GLY A 203 -18.91 -3.04 -24.18
CA GLY A 203 -19.51 -2.64 -22.91
C GLY A 203 -18.93 -3.42 -21.72
N GLY A 204 -19.60 -3.36 -20.56
CA GLY A 204 -19.22 -4.13 -19.37
C GLY A 204 -18.07 -3.51 -18.57
N ILE A 205 -17.87 -2.21 -18.65
CA ILE A 205 -16.81 -1.46 -17.98
C ILE A 205 -17.02 -1.43 -16.46
N ASP A 206 -18.27 -1.31 -15.98
CA ASP A 206 -18.60 -1.04 -14.59
C ASP A 206 -18.04 -2.05 -13.57
N PRO A 207 -18.16 -3.40 -13.78
CA PRO A 207 -17.62 -4.35 -12.83
C PRO A 207 -16.09 -4.28 -12.72
N ALA A 208 -15.39 -4.09 -13.85
CA ALA A 208 -13.95 -3.97 -13.89
C ALA A 208 -13.48 -2.67 -13.22
N LEU A 209 -14.18 -1.57 -13.46
CA LEU A 209 -13.91 -0.28 -12.84
C LEU A 209 -14.14 -0.32 -11.31
N ALA A 210 -15.24 -0.97 -10.87
CA ALA A 210 -15.51 -1.16 -9.45
C ALA A 210 -14.40 -1.95 -8.76
N GLU A 211 -13.84 -2.97 -9.43
CA GLU A 211 -12.71 -3.73 -8.91
C GLU A 211 -11.45 -2.87 -8.77
N LEU A 212 -11.10 -2.05 -9.76
CA LEU A 212 -9.97 -1.14 -9.69
C LEU A 212 -10.12 -0.12 -8.55
N ARG A 213 -11.33 0.43 -8.36
CA ARG A 213 -11.63 1.33 -7.24
C ARG A 213 -11.44 0.65 -5.88
N ARG A 214 -11.88 -0.63 -5.74
CA ARG A 214 -11.64 -1.42 -4.51
C ARG A 214 -10.15 -1.65 -4.25
N GLN A 215 -9.34 -1.76 -5.29
CA GLN A 215 -7.88 -1.87 -5.19
C GLN A 215 -7.19 -0.53 -4.90
N GLY A 216 -7.95 0.57 -4.80
CA GLY A 216 -7.40 1.91 -4.57
C GLY A 216 -6.65 2.50 -5.78
N VAL A 217 -6.98 2.06 -6.99
CA VAL A 217 -6.38 2.57 -8.22
C VAL A 217 -7.09 3.87 -8.63
N ALA A 218 -6.34 4.96 -8.70
CA ALA A 218 -6.79 6.19 -9.32
C ALA A 218 -6.79 6.03 -10.85
N THR A 219 -7.77 6.59 -11.53
CA THR A 219 -7.91 6.48 -12.98
C THR A 219 -7.80 7.84 -13.64
N LEU A 220 -7.06 7.91 -14.73
CA LEU A 220 -6.99 9.05 -15.65
C LEU A 220 -7.26 8.53 -17.06
N ALA A 221 -8.26 9.08 -17.74
CA ALA A 221 -8.57 8.75 -19.13
C ALA A 221 -8.18 9.90 -20.06
N ALA A 222 -7.51 9.56 -21.14
CA ALA A 222 -7.04 10.49 -22.15
C ALA A 222 -7.57 10.08 -23.54
N LEU A 223 -8.32 10.98 -24.16
CA LEU A 223 -8.89 10.80 -25.48
C LEU A 223 -7.86 11.11 -26.55
N VAL A 224 -7.66 10.17 -27.47
CA VAL A 224 -6.82 10.36 -28.65
C VAL A 224 -7.66 10.44 -29.90
N GLY A 225 -7.56 11.52 -30.63
CA GLY A 225 -8.34 11.75 -31.83
C GLY A 225 -9.27 12.95 -31.71
N THR A 226 -9.94 13.24 -32.81
CA THR A 226 -10.82 14.41 -32.95
C THR A 226 -12.26 13.99 -33.17
N PRO A 227 -13.25 14.82 -32.78
CA PRO A 227 -14.65 14.58 -33.12
C PRO A 227 -14.92 14.63 -34.64
N ALA A 228 -14.07 15.33 -35.39
CA ALA A 228 -14.16 15.35 -36.86
C ALA A 228 -13.80 13.99 -37.43
N GLY A 229 -12.96 13.22 -36.74
CA GLY A 229 -12.50 11.89 -37.12
C GLY A 229 -11.51 11.89 -38.27
N GLY A 230 -10.82 10.75 -38.46
CA GLY A 230 -9.82 10.52 -39.49
C GLY A 230 -10.08 9.26 -40.30
N LEU A 231 -9.41 9.18 -41.45
CA LEU A 231 -9.38 7.98 -42.27
C LEU A 231 -8.32 7.03 -41.74
N MET A 232 -8.50 5.73 -41.95
CA MET A 232 -7.55 4.72 -41.47
C MET A 232 -6.74 4.19 -42.69
N PRO A 233 -5.52 4.70 -42.92
CA PRO A 233 -4.68 4.24 -44.01
C PRO A 233 -4.16 2.83 -43.71
N LEU A 234 -4.11 2.01 -44.76
CA LEU A 234 -3.49 0.71 -44.78
C LEU A 234 -2.06 0.81 -45.36
N PRO A 235 -1.18 -0.17 -45.08
CA PRO A 235 0.21 -0.15 -45.57
C PRO A 235 0.33 -0.13 -47.14
N ASP A 236 -0.70 -0.60 -47.82
CA ASP A 236 -0.79 -0.59 -49.29
C ASP A 236 -1.25 0.76 -49.88
N GLY A 237 -1.44 1.79 -49.04
CA GLY A 237 -1.93 3.10 -49.44
C GLY A 237 -3.43 3.20 -49.66
N THR A 238 -4.17 2.13 -49.39
CA THR A 238 -5.65 2.13 -49.41
C THR A 238 -6.19 2.50 -48.03
N PHE A 239 -7.52 2.65 -47.91
CA PHE A 239 -8.20 2.93 -46.64
C PHE A 239 -9.07 1.75 -46.24
N VAL A 240 -9.26 1.60 -44.91
CA VAL A 240 -10.17 0.59 -44.35
C VAL A 240 -11.59 0.83 -44.89
N LYS A 241 -12.19 -0.23 -45.44
CA LYS A 241 -13.56 -0.20 -45.98
C LYS A 241 -14.50 -0.97 -45.06
N GLY A 242 -15.72 -0.47 -44.91
CA GLY A 242 -16.82 -1.15 -44.24
C GLY A 242 -17.36 -2.32 -45.04
N ARG A 243 -18.34 -3.01 -44.47
CA ARG A 243 -19.04 -4.13 -45.15
C ARG A 243 -19.79 -3.71 -46.42
N ASP A 244 -20.14 -2.44 -46.51
CA ASP A 244 -20.80 -1.77 -47.65
C ASP A 244 -19.78 -1.29 -48.71
N GLY A 245 -18.50 -1.51 -48.52
CA GLY A 245 -17.42 -1.06 -49.40
C GLY A 245 -17.06 0.43 -49.27
N ALA A 246 -17.77 1.19 -48.48
CA ALA A 246 -17.46 2.59 -48.20
C ALA A 246 -16.25 2.72 -47.31
N VAL A 247 -15.45 3.82 -47.46
CA VAL A 247 -14.33 4.10 -46.61
C VAL A 247 -14.82 4.44 -45.21
N VAL A 248 -14.30 3.73 -44.22
CA VAL A 248 -14.67 3.94 -42.82
C VAL A 248 -13.91 5.13 -42.26
N LYS A 249 -14.67 6.05 -41.63
CA LYS A 249 -14.10 7.18 -40.88
C LYS A 249 -14.32 6.92 -39.40
N SER A 250 -13.21 6.77 -38.64
CA SER A 250 -13.26 6.63 -37.20
C SER A 250 -13.39 7.99 -36.53
N ARG A 251 -14.23 8.11 -35.50
CA ARG A 251 -14.42 9.33 -34.70
C ARG A 251 -14.11 9.05 -33.25
N ALA A 252 -13.37 9.94 -32.65
CA ALA A 252 -13.09 9.82 -31.20
C ALA A 252 -14.38 10.10 -30.40
N ASP A 253 -14.68 9.22 -29.42
CA ASP A 253 -15.83 9.33 -28.53
C ASP A 253 -15.38 9.49 -27.06
N LEU A 254 -15.69 10.65 -26.49
CA LEU A 254 -15.37 10.96 -25.10
C LEU A 254 -16.34 10.31 -24.10
N ALA A 255 -17.52 9.86 -24.54
CA ALA A 255 -18.58 9.40 -23.64
C ALA A 255 -18.18 8.15 -22.86
N ALA A 256 -17.58 7.15 -23.53
CA ALA A 256 -17.08 5.93 -22.87
C ALA A 256 -15.96 6.24 -21.89
N LEU A 257 -15.04 7.13 -22.23
CA LEU A 257 -13.93 7.51 -21.33
C LEU A 257 -14.41 8.28 -20.11
N LYS A 258 -15.47 9.08 -20.22
CA LYS A 258 -16.07 9.80 -19.07
C LYS A 258 -16.71 8.87 -18.03
N GLN A 259 -17.08 7.65 -18.40
CA GLN A 259 -17.53 6.65 -17.42
C GLN A 259 -16.38 6.18 -16.52
N ILE A 260 -15.17 6.13 -17.07
CA ILE A 260 -13.95 5.72 -16.33
C ILE A 260 -13.41 6.89 -15.54
N ASP A 261 -13.26 8.06 -16.16
CA ASP A 261 -12.81 9.30 -15.58
C ASP A 261 -13.69 10.47 -16.03
N PRO A 262 -14.54 11.03 -15.15
CA PRO A 262 -15.38 12.18 -15.49
C PRO A 262 -14.60 13.40 -15.98
N SER A 263 -13.32 13.47 -15.62
CA SER A 263 -12.38 14.54 -16.01
C SER A 263 -11.55 14.20 -17.26
N ALA A 264 -11.94 13.15 -18.00
CA ALA A 264 -11.27 12.75 -19.23
C ALA A 264 -11.11 13.93 -20.20
N VAL A 265 -9.91 14.07 -20.74
CA VAL A 265 -9.54 15.19 -21.62
C VAL A 265 -8.90 14.71 -22.90
N PRO A 266 -9.06 15.43 -24.02
CA PRO A 266 -8.33 15.13 -25.25
C PRO A 266 -6.83 15.36 -25.05
N ILE A 267 -6.03 14.50 -25.66
CA ILE A 267 -4.58 14.66 -25.75
C ILE A 267 -4.30 15.74 -26.80
N ASN A 268 -3.49 16.73 -26.44
CA ASN A 268 -2.95 17.69 -27.39
C ASN A 268 -2.00 16.99 -28.36
N VAL A 269 -1.83 17.54 -29.55
CA VAL A 269 -0.93 17.00 -30.61
C VAL A 269 0.50 16.84 -30.11
N ASP A 270 0.91 17.71 -29.19
CA ASP A 270 2.24 17.66 -28.55
C ASP A 270 2.30 16.77 -27.30
N GLY A 271 1.17 16.26 -26.79
CA GLY A 271 1.09 15.39 -25.61
C GLY A 271 1.32 16.10 -24.26
N SER A 272 1.43 17.43 -24.23
CA SER A 272 1.72 18.19 -22.98
C SER A 272 0.60 18.03 -21.93
N GLY A 273 -0.67 18.07 -22.36
CA GLY A 273 -1.81 18.01 -21.47
C GLY A 273 -1.89 16.71 -20.65
N LEU A 274 -1.42 15.59 -21.17
CA LEU A 274 -1.38 14.31 -20.45
C LEU A 274 -0.29 14.33 -19.37
N SER A 275 0.93 14.78 -19.70
CA SER A 275 2.04 14.83 -18.75
C SER A 275 1.73 15.70 -17.54
N ASP A 276 1.09 16.85 -17.74
CA ASP A 276 0.73 17.79 -16.67
C ASP A 276 -0.34 17.18 -15.72
N ARG A 277 -1.35 16.50 -16.29
CA ARG A 277 -2.39 15.82 -15.53
C ARG A 277 -1.81 14.65 -14.72
N VAL A 278 -0.95 13.84 -15.34
CA VAL A 278 -0.24 12.75 -14.66
C VAL A 278 0.60 13.31 -13.50
N ALA A 279 1.34 14.40 -13.72
CA ALA A 279 2.15 15.03 -12.69
C ALA A 279 1.31 15.53 -11.50
N LEU A 280 0.15 16.16 -11.78
CA LEU A 280 -0.77 16.63 -10.75
C LEU A 280 -1.33 15.48 -9.90
N LEU A 281 -1.85 14.44 -10.53
CA LEU A 281 -2.42 13.28 -9.83
C LEU A 281 -1.34 12.53 -9.01
N ARG A 282 -0.13 12.40 -9.55
CA ARG A 282 1.01 11.84 -8.83
C ARG A 282 1.33 12.62 -7.55
N ALA A 283 1.35 13.95 -7.63
CA ALA A 283 1.59 14.80 -6.47
C ALA A 283 0.51 14.58 -5.39
N THR A 284 -0.75 14.51 -5.80
CA THR A 284 -1.89 14.27 -4.89
C THR A 284 -1.80 12.88 -4.23
N LEU A 285 -1.53 11.83 -5.00
CA LEU A 285 -1.40 10.47 -4.49
C LEU A 285 -0.23 10.34 -3.50
N ARG A 286 0.93 10.93 -3.80
CA ARG A 286 2.08 10.98 -2.89
C ARG A 286 1.77 11.69 -1.58
N GLN A 287 1.08 12.83 -1.64
CA GLN A 287 0.67 13.56 -0.43
C GLN A 287 -0.30 12.75 0.44
N THR A 288 -1.24 12.04 -0.18
CA THR A 288 -2.20 11.18 0.52
C THR A 288 -1.49 10.04 1.24
N GLU A 289 -0.54 9.37 0.58
CA GLU A 289 0.28 8.32 1.18
C GLU A 289 1.14 8.83 2.35
N GLN A 290 1.78 9.98 2.18
CA GLN A 290 2.57 10.59 3.24
C GLN A 290 1.72 10.94 4.46
N LYS A 291 0.49 11.44 4.26
CA LYS A 291 -0.46 11.69 5.35
C LYS A 291 -0.87 10.40 6.07
N GLN A 292 -1.18 9.34 5.34
CA GLN A 292 -1.53 8.04 5.93
C GLN A 292 -0.35 7.42 6.70
N ARG A 293 0.88 7.55 6.20
CA ARG A 293 2.10 7.08 6.90
C ARG A 293 2.39 7.91 8.16
N ARG A 294 2.20 9.24 8.11
CA ARG A 294 2.39 10.12 9.28
C ARG A 294 1.42 9.84 10.44
N GLN A 295 0.29 9.21 10.18
CA GLN A 295 -0.70 8.84 11.19
C GLN A 295 -0.40 7.51 11.91
N ARG A 296 0.65 6.78 11.54
CA ARG A 296 1.05 5.58 12.29
C ARG A 296 1.76 6.00 13.57
N LEU A 297 1.13 5.65 14.69
CA LEU A 297 1.70 5.87 16.01
C LEU A 297 2.94 5.00 16.22
N ALA A 298 3.99 5.58 16.81
CA ALA A 298 5.21 4.87 17.15
C ALA A 298 4.95 3.80 18.20
N GLU A 299 5.35 2.56 17.93
CA GLU A 299 5.36 1.52 18.94
C GLU A 299 6.49 1.75 19.94
N ARG A 300 6.14 1.88 21.22
CA ARG A 300 7.08 2.17 22.31
C ARG A 300 7.17 1.04 23.35
N TYR A 301 6.99 -0.20 22.90
CA TYR A 301 7.11 -1.37 23.78
C TYR A 301 8.50 -1.50 24.42
N GLY A 302 9.53 -0.92 23.83
CA GLY A 302 10.88 -0.91 24.39
C GLY A 302 10.99 -0.22 25.74
N VAL A 303 10.16 0.81 26.01
CA VAL A 303 10.19 1.54 27.30
C VAL A 303 9.78 0.66 28.48
N PRO A 304 8.59 0.02 28.48
CA PRO A 304 8.23 -0.89 29.56
C PRO A 304 9.12 -2.14 29.59
N LEU A 305 9.62 -2.62 28.44
CA LEU A 305 10.53 -3.76 28.37
C LEU A 305 11.88 -3.47 29.03
N SER A 306 12.49 -2.32 28.77
CA SER A 306 13.74 -1.90 29.42
C SER A 306 13.57 -1.73 30.94
N GLY A 307 12.43 -1.17 31.37
CA GLY A 307 12.08 -1.09 32.78
C GLY A 307 11.96 -2.47 33.44
N ALA A 308 11.32 -3.42 32.77
CA ALA A 308 11.22 -4.79 33.27
C ALA A 308 12.59 -5.46 33.39
N LEU A 309 13.47 -5.27 32.41
CA LEU A 309 14.84 -5.81 32.42
C LEU A 309 15.64 -5.24 33.58
N LEU A 310 15.62 -3.92 33.78
CA LEU A 310 16.32 -3.25 34.89
C LEU A 310 15.85 -3.75 36.27
N LEU A 311 14.52 -3.90 36.44
CA LEU A 311 13.96 -4.43 37.69
C LEU A 311 14.34 -5.89 37.91
N SER A 312 14.37 -6.70 36.84
CA SER A 312 14.80 -8.08 36.91
C SER A 312 16.27 -8.19 37.34
N CYS A 313 17.16 -7.37 36.74
CA CYS A 313 18.58 -7.30 37.14
C CYS A 313 18.73 -6.85 38.58
N LEU A 314 18.00 -5.81 39.00
CA LEU A 314 18.02 -5.36 40.40
C LEU A 314 17.59 -6.45 41.36
N GLY A 315 16.63 -7.25 40.98
CA GLY A 315 16.15 -8.41 41.75
C GLY A 315 17.21 -9.46 42.00
N LEU A 316 18.19 -9.64 41.08
CA LEU A 316 19.29 -10.59 41.23
C LEU A 316 20.28 -10.17 42.30
N PHE A 317 20.44 -8.85 42.56
CA PHE A 317 21.32 -8.32 43.58
C PHE A 317 20.70 -8.27 44.97
N LEU A 318 19.42 -8.56 45.14
CA LEU A 318 18.80 -8.67 46.44
C LEU A 318 19.33 -9.93 47.15
N PRO A 319 19.94 -9.78 48.35
CA PRO A 319 20.55 -10.90 49.05
C PRO A 319 19.53 -12.00 49.31
N GLY A 320 19.81 -13.19 48.78
CA GLY A 320 19.01 -14.39 48.99
C GLY A 320 18.94 -14.76 50.46
N ARG A 321 17.92 -15.52 50.88
CA ARG A 321 17.87 -16.19 52.18
C ARG A 321 19.02 -17.20 52.22
N ARG A 322 20.17 -16.82 52.74
CA ARG A 322 21.18 -17.81 53.11
C ARG A 322 20.78 -18.38 54.49
N PRO A 323 20.52 -19.67 54.61
CA PRO A 323 20.50 -20.28 55.92
C PRO A 323 21.90 -20.11 56.52
N LYS A 324 22.00 -19.56 57.73
CA LYS A 324 23.24 -19.65 58.48
C LYS A 324 23.44 -21.13 58.85
N PRO A 325 24.66 -21.66 58.71
CA PRO A 325 25.00 -23.00 59.18
C PRO A 325 24.77 -23.15 60.66
#